data_abb6d075b03f7822abcb7af1121e7302
#
_entry.id   abb6d075b03f7822abcb7af1121e7302
#
_cell.length_a   1.000
_cell.length_b   1.000
_cell.length_c   1.000
_cell.angle_alpha   90.00
_cell.angle_beta   90.00
_cell.angle_gamma   90.00
#
_symmetry.space_group_name_H-M   'P 1'
#
loop_
_entity.id
_entity.type
_entity.pdbx_description
1 polymer ?
#
loop_
_entity_poly.entity_id
_entity_poly.type
_entity_poly.pdbx_seq_one_letter_code
_entity_poly.pdbx_strand_id
1 'polypeptide(L)'
;MKPFPNENFMLHSETARALYTKTAKDAPVYDYHCHLSPKEIYEDRRFTSITEVWLGGDHYKWRLMRAAGLPERLITGDAPDREKFMAWASVMPKLLGSPLYHWSHLELYRYFGIDAPLSPATAGAIYDRCGAMLLTNGFSARGLIERSNVAALCTTDDPADGLHYHKLLAEEGFPAEVLPAWRPDAALSIEKADFPQYTARLKAADGGEADTIGGLCGILKRRMDHFAANGCRLSDHGMADIPFRPVTEKEADAVYQKALRGEPLSDTEAEGYKTFLLAFLGKEYARRGWAMQLHLGVTRNRNSRAFKALGADTGFDGIGGAVSVDKLYSFLDMLDAGGALPKTVLYSLNPGDNAALDVLAPAFPGEGVRSKVQHGAAWWFNDNARGMREQLQSYAEQGVLGNFIGMLTDSRSFLSYARHDYFRRILCDFIGEMAEK
;
A
#
# COMPACT_ATOMS: atom_id res chain seq x y z
N MET A 1 -4.46 -0.73 36.99
CA MET A 1 -4.59 -1.22 35.58
C MET A 1 -3.24 -0.98 34.90
N LYS A 2 -2.70 -1.93 34.12
CA LYS A 2 -1.44 -1.66 33.37
C LYS A 2 -1.69 -0.61 32.30
N PRO A 3 -0.74 0.30 32.03
CA PRO A 3 -0.85 1.25 30.92
C PRO A 3 -1.12 0.52 29.60
N PHE A 4 -1.84 1.17 28.67
CA PHE A 4 -2.08 0.64 27.34
C PHE A 4 -1.75 1.72 26.27
N PRO A 5 -0.94 1.41 25.28
CA PRO A 5 -0.11 0.21 25.16
C PRO A 5 1.01 0.18 26.22
N ASN A 6 1.64 -0.97 26.42
CA ASN A 6 2.80 -1.14 27.30
C ASN A 6 3.91 -1.92 26.58
N GLU A 7 5.07 -2.06 27.23
CA GLU A 7 6.23 -2.74 26.62
C GLU A 7 5.93 -4.15 26.11
N ASN A 8 5.06 -4.88 26.82
CA ASN A 8 4.70 -6.26 26.51
C ASN A 8 3.41 -6.36 25.69
N PHE A 9 2.88 -5.26 25.19
CA PHE A 9 1.68 -5.28 24.33
C PHE A 9 1.87 -6.27 23.19
N MET A 10 0.96 -7.24 23.05
CA MET A 10 0.95 -8.33 22.07
C MET A 10 2.19 -9.27 22.10
N LEU A 11 2.92 -9.33 23.20
CA LEU A 11 4.05 -10.23 23.41
C LEU A 11 3.73 -11.17 24.56
N HIS A 12 3.24 -12.38 24.27
CA HIS A 12 2.66 -13.27 25.27
C HIS A 12 3.68 -14.22 25.90
N SER A 13 4.82 -14.51 25.24
CA SER A 13 5.85 -15.43 25.73
C SER A 13 7.17 -14.73 26.05
N GLU A 14 8.08 -15.41 26.78
CA GLU A 14 9.44 -14.88 27.06
C GLU A 14 10.25 -14.79 25.79
N THR A 15 10.15 -15.80 24.92
CA THR A 15 10.82 -15.82 23.62
C THR A 15 10.35 -14.68 22.72
N ALA A 16 9.04 -14.41 22.68
CA ALA A 16 8.48 -13.27 21.93
C ALA A 16 9.05 -11.94 22.42
N ARG A 17 9.11 -11.72 23.74
CA ARG A 17 9.69 -10.51 24.34
C ARG A 17 11.17 -10.37 24.03
N ALA A 18 11.92 -11.49 24.12
CA ALA A 18 13.34 -11.49 23.81
C ALA A 18 13.61 -11.17 22.32
N LEU A 19 12.88 -11.79 21.41
CA LEU A 19 12.99 -11.52 19.96
C LEU A 19 12.68 -10.07 19.64
N TYR A 20 11.58 -9.56 20.20
CA TYR A 20 11.20 -8.18 19.98
C TYR A 20 12.26 -7.21 20.51
N THR A 21 12.64 -7.34 21.76
CA THR A 21 13.55 -6.38 22.45
C THR A 21 14.96 -6.40 21.90
N LYS A 22 15.49 -7.59 21.57
CA LYS A 22 16.91 -7.73 21.14
C LYS A 22 17.09 -7.56 19.63
N THR A 23 16.03 -7.75 18.82
CA THR A 23 16.19 -7.83 17.36
C THR A 23 15.25 -6.90 16.61
N ALA A 24 13.93 -6.92 16.91
CA ALA A 24 12.95 -6.30 16.06
C ALA A 24 12.65 -4.83 16.39
N LYS A 25 12.68 -4.45 17.68
CA LYS A 25 12.25 -3.14 18.18
C LYS A 25 12.92 -1.96 17.46
N ASP A 26 14.23 -2.02 17.33
CA ASP A 26 15.05 -0.92 16.81
C ASP A 26 15.57 -1.18 15.38
N ALA A 27 15.08 -2.25 14.72
CA ALA A 27 15.43 -2.52 13.34
C ALA A 27 14.93 -1.39 12.42
N PRO A 28 15.69 -1.01 11.38
CA PRO A 28 15.24 0.02 10.44
C PRO A 28 13.97 -0.39 9.71
N VAL A 29 13.18 0.61 9.30
CA VAL A 29 11.97 0.41 8.51
C VAL A 29 12.30 0.54 7.02
N TYR A 30 11.88 -0.47 6.25
CA TYR A 30 11.84 -0.44 4.79
C TYR A 30 10.37 -0.52 4.38
N ASP A 31 9.77 0.63 4.07
CA ASP A 31 8.35 0.71 3.68
C ASP A 31 8.24 0.68 2.16
N TYR A 32 8.26 -0.50 1.59
CA TYR A 32 8.32 -0.70 0.15
C TYR A 32 7.00 -0.44 -0.61
N HIS A 33 5.96 0.03 0.08
CA HIS A 33 4.72 0.53 -0.52
C HIS A 33 3.98 1.47 0.44
N CYS A 34 3.92 2.74 0.09
CA CYS A 34 3.13 3.75 0.78
C CYS A 34 2.58 4.80 -0.19
N HIS A 35 1.71 5.67 0.31
CA HIS A 35 1.12 6.79 -0.42
C HIS A 35 1.52 8.16 0.15
N LEU A 36 2.68 8.24 0.80
CA LEU A 36 3.20 9.52 1.28
C LEU A 36 3.61 10.41 0.10
N SER A 37 3.39 11.71 0.23
CA SER A 37 3.73 12.68 -0.80
C SER A 37 5.22 13.03 -0.76
N PRO A 38 6.00 12.76 -1.80
CA PRO A 38 7.41 13.17 -1.85
C PRO A 38 7.57 14.69 -1.80
N LYS A 39 6.56 15.45 -2.26
CA LYS A 39 6.51 16.91 -2.10
C LYS A 39 6.45 17.32 -0.64
N GLU A 40 5.55 16.72 0.15
CA GLU A 40 5.44 17.02 1.57
C GLU A 40 6.71 16.67 2.35
N ILE A 41 7.41 15.60 1.94
CA ILE A 41 8.69 15.21 2.52
C ILE A 41 9.76 16.26 2.15
N TYR A 42 9.86 16.66 0.88
CA TYR A 42 10.84 17.63 0.43
C TYR A 42 10.64 19.00 1.08
N GLU A 43 9.40 19.51 1.10
CA GLU A 43 9.03 20.79 1.70
C GLU A 43 9.06 20.75 3.25
N ASP A 44 9.33 19.59 3.85
CA ASP A 44 9.32 19.35 5.28
C ASP A 44 8.04 19.84 5.97
N ARG A 45 6.90 19.39 5.44
CA ARG A 45 5.56 19.85 5.87
C ARG A 45 5.42 19.84 7.38
N ARG A 46 4.96 20.96 7.93
CA ARG A 46 4.56 21.10 9.33
C ARG A 46 3.07 20.85 9.47
N PHE A 47 2.69 20.20 10.56
CA PHE A 47 1.30 19.89 10.88
C PHE A 47 0.81 20.81 11.99
N THR A 48 -0.42 21.32 11.85
CA THR A 48 -1.02 22.26 12.80
C THR A 48 -1.82 21.54 13.89
N SER A 49 -2.26 20.32 13.62
CA SER A 49 -3.03 19.51 14.55
C SER A 49 -2.85 18.01 14.32
N ILE A 50 -3.12 17.22 15.35
CA ILE A 50 -3.16 15.75 15.21
C ILE A 50 -4.31 15.30 14.29
N THR A 51 -5.38 16.07 14.18
CA THR A 51 -6.48 15.83 13.25
C THR A 51 -6.00 15.80 11.82
N GLU A 52 -5.20 16.79 11.44
CA GLU A 52 -4.62 16.90 10.10
C GLU A 52 -3.80 15.66 9.76
N VAL A 53 -2.93 15.19 10.65
CA VAL A 53 -2.10 14.00 10.44
C VAL A 53 -2.92 12.71 10.42
N TRP A 54 -3.97 12.62 11.25
CA TRP A 54 -4.75 11.39 11.41
C TRP A 54 -5.93 11.27 10.48
N LEU A 55 -6.63 12.37 10.23
CA LEU A 55 -7.91 12.36 9.51
C LEU A 55 -7.82 13.03 8.14
N GLY A 56 -6.69 13.61 7.79
CA GLY A 56 -6.51 14.31 6.51
C GLY A 56 -6.63 13.43 5.26
N GLY A 57 -6.38 12.13 5.37
CA GLY A 57 -6.45 11.19 4.24
C GLY A 57 -6.73 9.74 4.63
N ASP A 58 -7.12 9.47 5.88
CA ASP A 58 -7.28 8.11 6.38
C ASP A 58 -8.72 7.61 6.24
N HIS A 59 -9.00 7.00 5.09
CA HIS A 59 -10.31 6.41 4.82
C HIS A 59 -10.65 5.20 5.71
N TYR A 60 -9.70 4.60 6.45
CA TYR A 60 -9.97 3.57 7.46
C TYR A 60 -10.71 4.16 8.66
N LYS A 61 -10.21 5.31 9.18
CA LYS A 61 -10.84 6.03 10.30
C LYS A 61 -12.19 6.58 9.88
N TRP A 62 -12.29 7.21 8.70
CA TRP A 62 -13.55 7.74 8.17
C TRP A 62 -14.65 6.69 8.09
N ARG A 63 -14.30 5.47 7.64
CA ARG A 63 -15.24 4.34 7.55
C ARG A 63 -15.85 4.00 8.90
N LEU A 64 -15.03 3.94 9.97
CA LEU A 64 -15.51 3.60 11.31
C LEU A 64 -16.26 4.76 11.97
N MET A 65 -15.88 6.01 11.69
CA MET A 65 -16.64 7.18 12.14
C MET A 65 -18.06 7.17 11.55
N ARG A 66 -18.21 6.84 10.26
CA ARG A 66 -19.53 6.67 9.63
C ARG A 66 -20.31 5.49 10.21
N ALA A 67 -19.66 4.35 10.43
CA ALA A 67 -20.27 3.19 11.06
C ALA A 67 -20.74 3.48 12.48
N ALA A 68 -20.09 4.39 13.20
CA ALA A 68 -20.51 4.87 14.51
C ALA A 68 -21.66 5.90 14.46
N GLY A 69 -22.12 6.29 13.26
CA GLY A 69 -23.25 7.20 13.06
C GLY A 69 -22.88 8.69 13.10
N LEU A 70 -21.61 9.03 12.96
CA LEU A 70 -21.19 10.43 12.93
C LEU A 70 -21.59 11.10 11.60
N PRO A 71 -21.99 12.41 11.64
CA PRO A 71 -22.31 13.16 10.44
C PRO A 71 -21.05 13.47 9.63
N GLU A 72 -21.18 13.51 8.30
CA GLU A 72 -20.06 13.73 7.37
C GLU A 72 -19.30 15.03 7.64
N ARG A 73 -19.96 16.06 8.15
CA ARG A 73 -19.34 17.33 8.58
C ARG A 73 -18.17 17.11 9.55
N LEU A 74 -18.30 16.11 10.44
CA LEU A 74 -17.25 15.75 11.42
C LEU A 74 -16.21 14.76 10.90
N ILE A 75 -16.33 14.32 9.65
CA ILE A 75 -15.46 13.28 9.05
C ILE A 75 -14.59 13.92 7.96
N THR A 76 -15.16 14.15 6.78
CA THR A 76 -14.45 14.77 5.65
C THR A 76 -14.95 16.19 5.35
N GLY A 77 -16.02 16.65 6.02
CA GLY A 77 -16.58 17.98 5.83
C GLY A 77 -15.79 19.10 6.53
N ASP A 78 -16.44 20.22 6.79
CA ASP A 78 -15.85 21.50 7.15
C ASP A 78 -15.77 21.79 8.66
N ALA A 79 -16.04 20.80 9.53
CA ALA A 79 -15.90 20.99 10.96
C ALA A 79 -14.44 21.34 11.36
N PRO A 80 -14.24 22.20 12.37
CA PRO A 80 -12.92 22.48 12.91
C PRO A 80 -12.19 21.21 13.36
N ASP A 81 -10.87 21.17 13.23
CA ASP A 81 -10.02 20.03 13.57
C ASP A 81 -10.26 19.49 14.97
N ARG A 82 -10.42 20.38 15.96
CA ARG A 82 -10.71 19.97 17.33
C ARG A 82 -12.04 19.21 17.42
N GLU A 83 -13.08 19.65 16.73
CA GLU A 83 -14.38 18.96 16.72
C GLU A 83 -14.27 17.56 16.08
N LYS A 84 -13.55 17.45 14.96
CA LYS A 84 -13.28 16.18 14.29
C LYS A 84 -12.51 15.23 15.21
N PHE A 85 -11.50 15.73 15.92
CA PHE A 85 -10.74 14.91 16.87
C PHE A 85 -11.60 14.42 18.04
N MET A 86 -12.44 15.30 18.62
CA MET A 86 -13.38 14.91 19.68
C MET A 86 -14.37 13.86 19.17
N ALA A 87 -14.83 13.99 17.94
CA ALA A 87 -15.70 13.02 17.29
C ALA A 87 -14.99 11.66 17.13
N TRP A 88 -13.74 11.62 16.66
CA TRP A 88 -12.93 10.41 16.61
C TRP A 88 -12.74 9.80 18.00
N ALA A 89 -12.38 10.59 19.00
CA ALA A 89 -12.20 10.14 20.37
C ALA A 89 -13.49 9.55 20.96
N SER A 90 -14.67 10.01 20.55
CA SER A 90 -15.96 9.46 20.99
C SER A 90 -16.23 8.06 20.44
N VAL A 91 -15.60 7.70 19.34
CA VAL A 91 -15.71 6.37 18.72
C VAL A 91 -14.75 5.37 19.36
N MET A 92 -13.58 5.83 19.83
CA MET A 92 -12.51 4.97 20.33
C MET A 92 -12.92 3.92 21.36
N PRO A 93 -13.71 4.22 22.42
CA PRO A 93 -14.13 3.20 23.38
C PRO A 93 -15.01 2.09 22.77
N LYS A 94 -15.59 2.33 21.58
CA LYS A 94 -16.43 1.36 20.86
C LYS A 94 -15.61 0.45 19.93
N LEU A 95 -14.31 0.72 19.76
CA LEU A 95 -13.45 0.06 18.80
C LEU A 95 -12.58 -1.06 19.39
N LEU A 96 -12.97 -1.63 20.56
CA LEU A 96 -12.27 -2.77 21.15
C LEU A 96 -12.16 -3.92 20.11
N GLY A 97 -10.92 -4.39 19.87
CA GLY A 97 -10.62 -5.41 18.85
C GLY A 97 -10.34 -4.87 17.46
N SER A 98 -10.59 -3.60 17.20
CA SER A 98 -10.21 -2.97 15.93
C SER A 98 -8.72 -2.67 15.89
N PRO A 99 -8.04 -2.87 14.73
CA PRO A 99 -6.66 -2.42 14.57
C PRO A 99 -6.52 -0.91 14.76
N LEU A 100 -7.52 -0.11 14.40
CA LEU A 100 -7.49 1.35 14.59
C LEU A 100 -7.44 1.77 16.06
N TYR A 101 -8.02 0.97 16.97
CA TYR A 101 -7.85 1.16 18.41
C TYR A 101 -6.37 0.97 18.79
N HIS A 102 -5.75 -0.11 18.34
CA HIS A 102 -4.36 -0.42 18.62
C HIS A 102 -3.42 0.60 18.00
N TRP A 103 -3.57 0.90 16.71
CA TRP A 103 -2.70 1.83 15.98
C TRP A 103 -2.74 3.24 16.56
N SER A 104 -3.94 3.78 16.80
CA SER A 104 -4.07 5.13 17.38
C SER A 104 -3.37 5.25 18.73
N HIS A 105 -3.48 4.23 19.60
CA HIS A 105 -2.79 4.24 20.89
C HIS A 105 -1.29 4.01 20.75
N LEU A 106 -0.83 3.18 19.80
CA LEU A 106 0.60 3.03 19.50
C LEU A 106 1.21 4.32 18.96
N GLU A 107 0.51 5.02 18.09
CA GLU A 107 0.92 6.33 17.56
C GLU A 107 1.03 7.35 18.70
N LEU A 108 0.03 7.45 19.58
CA LEU A 108 0.08 8.32 20.77
C LEU A 108 1.25 7.96 21.70
N TYR A 109 1.46 6.68 21.94
CA TYR A 109 2.53 6.20 22.82
C TYR A 109 3.92 6.47 22.23
N ARG A 110 4.15 6.08 20.97
CA ARG A 110 5.48 6.14 20.36
C ARG A 110 5.94 7.56 20.02
N TYR A 111 5.04 8.38 19.49
CA TYR A 111 5.41 9.73 19.05
C TYR A 111 5.21 10.79 20.13
N PHE A 112 4.16 10.68 20.93
CA PHE A 112 3.77 11.72 21.87
C PHE A 112 3.98 11.34 23.34
N GLY A 113 4.43 10.11 23.62
CA GLY A 113 4.63 9.61 24.98
C GLY A 113 3.35 9.62 25.81
N ILE A 114 2.20 9.33 25.17
CA ILE A 114 0.88 9.29 25.77
C ILE A 114 0.44 7.83 25.92
N ASP A 115 0.28 7.38 27.16
CA ASP A 115 -0.17 6.03 27.53
C ASP A 115 -1.63 6.02 28.05
N ALA A 116 -2.24 7.19 28.18
CA ALA A 116 -3.65 7.32 28.55
C ALA A 116 -4.56 6.88 27.38
N PRO A 117 -5.58 6.06 27.64
CA PRO A 117 -6.55 5.68 26.61
C PRO A 117 -7.27 6.91 26.04
N LEU A 118 -7.37 6.97 24.70
CA LEU A 118 -8.13 8.00 24.02
C LEU A 118 -9.63 7.75 24.21
N SER A 119 -10.30 8.73 24.79
CA SER A 119 -11.73 8.69 25.10
C SER A 119 -12.27 10.13 25.15
N PRO A 120 -13.60 10.33 25.22
CA PRO A 120 -14.15 11.67 25.43
C PRO A 120 -13.60 12.41 26.64
N ALA A 121 -13.26 11.68 27.72
CA ALA A 121 -12.73 12.28 28.94
C ALA A 121 -11.26 12.74 28.81
N THR A 122 -10.47 12.11 27.97
CA THR A 122 -9.03 12.40 27.81
C THR A 122 -8.72 13.20 26.55
N ALA A 123 -9.65 13.28 25.60
CA ALA A 123 -9.45 13.82 24.28
C ALA A 123 -8.94 15.27 24.28
N GLY A 124 -9.48 16.13 25.15
CA GLY A 124 -9.04 17.53 25.21
C GLY A 124 -7.57 17.67 25.55
N ALA A 125 -7.13 17.02 26.61
CA ALA A 125 -5.73 17.04 27.05
C ALA A 125 -4.78 16.40 26.02
N ILE A 126 -5.21 15.31 25.38
CA ILE A 126 -4.43 14.64 24.34
C ILE A 126 -4.28 15.55 23.12
N TYR A 127 -5.37 16.17 22.65
CA TYR A 127 -5.34 17.11 21.53
C TYR A 127 -4.35 18.25 21.76
N ASP A 128 -4.46 18.89 22.93
CA ASP A 128 -3.62 20.05 23.28
C ASP A 128 -2.14 19.66 23.41
N ARG A 129 -1.84 18.51 24.03
CA ARG A 129 -0.48 17.98 24.13
C ARG A 129 0.12 17.63 22.76
N CYS A 130 -0.63 16.92 21.93
CA CYS A 130 -0.17 16.59 20.58
C CYS A 130 0.06 17.84 19.74
N GLY A 131 -0.87 18.80 19.79
CA GLY A 131 -0.74 20.08 19.09
C GLY A 131 0.53 20.85 19.51
N ALA A 132 0.81 20.94 20.81
CA ALA A 132 2.01 21.58 21.31
C ALA A 132 3.30 20.88 20.81
N MET A 133 3.32 19.54 20.75
CA MET A 133 4.47 18.77 20.27
C MET A 133 4.65 18.90 18.75
N LEU A 134 3.59 18.90 17.97
CA LEU A 134 3.64 19.08 16.51
C LEU A 134 4.25 20.42 16.08
N LEU A 135 4.18 21.43 16.92
CA LEU A 135 4.83 22.73 16.67
C LEU A 135 6.34 22.71 16.94
N THR A 136 6.87 21.67 17.57
CA THR A 136 8.30 21.55 17.86
C THR A 136 9.10 20.96 16.69
N ASN A 137 10.42 21.18 16.70
CA ASN A 137 11.30 20.52 15.73
C ASN A 137 11.27 18.98 15.90
N GLY A 138 11.30 18.27 14.79
CA GLY A 138 11.26 16.80 14.75
C GLY A 138 9.86 16.19 14.72
N PHE A 139 8.80 17.00 14.53
CA PHE A 139 7.43 16.56 14.25
C PHE A 139 6.90 17.05 12.89
N SER A 140 7.80 17.50 12.03
CA SER A 140 7.53 17.70 10.60
C SER A 140 7.47 16.36 9.85
N ALA A 141 7.14 16.38 8.57
CA ALA A 141 7.14 15.19 7.71
C ALA A 141 8.48 14.43 7.78
N ARG A 142 9.61 15.15 7.65
CA ARG A 142 10.96 14.55 7.77
C ARG A 142 11.23 14.06 9.19
N GLY A 143 10.92 14.87 10.19
CA GLY A 143 11.15 14.50 11.59
C GLY A 143 10.38 13.25 12.02
N LEU A 144 9.18 13.02 11.52
CA LEU A 144 8.39 11.80 11.77
C LEU A 144 8.98 10.57 11.08
N ILE A 145 9.52 10.72 9.85
CA ILE A 145 10.24 9.65 9.14
C ILE A 145 11.50 9.25 9.93
N GLU A 146 12.32 10.23 10.34
CA GLU A 146 13.55 9.99 11.12
C GLU A 146 13.26 9.33 12.47
N ARG A 147 12.25 9.83 13.22
CA ARG A 147 11.79 9.23 14.49
C ARG A 147 11.33 7.80 14.36
N SER A 148 10.88 7.43 13.17
CA SER A 148 10.42 6.07 12.87
C SER A 148 11.55 5.15 12.44
N ASN A 149 12.79 5.64 12.37
CA ASN A 149 13.95 4.88 11.89
C ASN A 149 13.72 4.30 10.48
N VAL A 150 13.15 5.11 9.58
CA VAL A 150 12.91 4.71 8.20
C VAL A 150 14.22 4.82 7.41
N ALA A 151 14.69 3.69 6.87
CA ALA A 151 15.84 3.65 5.99
C ALA A 151 15.47 3.93 4.53
N ALA A 152 14.32 3.38 4.09
CA ALA A 152 13.80 3.63 2.76
C ALA A 152 12.26 3.54 2.74
N LEU A 153 11.66 4.31 1.86
CA LEU A 153 10.23 4.22 1.55
C LEU A 153 10.00 4.33 0.05
N CYS A 154 9.01 3.59 -0.45
CA CYS A 154 8.59 3.65 -1.84
C CYS A 154 7.21 4.32 -1.92
N THR A 155 7.14 5.41 -2.65
CA THR A 155 5.90 6.12 -2.95
C THR A 155 5.09 5.40 -4.03
N THR A 156 3.99 5.99 -4.48
CA THR A 156 3.16 5.41 -5.55
C THR A 156 3.00 6.44 -6.65
N ASP A 157 3.63 6.19 -7.81
CA ASP A 157 3.84 7.22 -8.82
C ASP A 157 3.34 6.77 -10.21
N ASP A 158 2.65 7.67 -10.90
CA ASP A 158 2.12 7.42 -12.24
C ASP A 158 3.23 7.50 -13.31
N PRO A 159 3.21 6.67 -14.36
CA PRO A 159 4.15 6.72 -15.47
C PRO A 159 4.42 8.11 -16.06
N ALA A 160 3.45 9.02 -16.01
CA ALA A 160 3.59 10.38 -16.51
C ALA A 160 4.29 11.35 -15.54
N ASP A 161 4.59 10.91 -14.30
CA ASP A 161 5.17 11.79 -13.27
C ASP A 161 6.63 12.13 -13.56
N GLY A 162 6.98 13.40 -13.38
CA GLY A 162 8.33 13.91 -13.63
C GLY A 162 9.35 13.57 -12.54
N LEU A 163 8.91 13.05 -11.40
CA LEU A 163 9.71 12.63 -10.22
C LEU A 163 10.59 13.78 -9.66
N HIS A 164 10.11 15.02 -9.80
CA HIS A 164 10.86 16.20 -9.41
C HIS A 164 11.32 16.18 -7.95
N TYR A 165 10.41 15.87 -7.02
CA TYR A 165 10.71 15.88 -5.60
C TYR A 165 11.59 14.69 -5.17
N HIS A 166 11.51 13.54 -5.83
CA HIS A 166 12.43 12.42 -5.62
C HIS A 166 13.87 12.81 -5.96
N LYS A 167 14.06 13.53 -7.09
CA LYS A 167 15.38 14.04 -7.49
C LYS A 167 15.94 15.01 -6.45
N LEU A 168 15.14 15.98 -6.03
CA LEU A 168 15.55 16.98 -5.04
C LEU A 168 15.94 16.33 -3.70
N LEU A 169 15.16 15.35 -3.23
CA LEU A 169 15.46 14.61 -1.99
C LEU A 169 16.76 13.81 -2.09
N ALA A 170 17.00 13.18 -3.25
CA ALA A 170 18.24 12.45 -3.51
C ALA A 170 19.46 13.39 -3.59
N GLU A 171 19.32 14.53 -4.27
CA GLU A 171 20.36 15.55 -4.40
C GLU A 171 20.73 16.21 -3.06
N GLU A 172 19.73 16.42 -2.19
CA GLU A 172 19.92 16.99 -0.85
C GLU A 172 20.55 15.99 0.12
N GLY A 173 20.48 14.68 -0.16
CA GLY A 173 21.01 13.62 0.71
C GLY A 173 20.14 13.41 1.95
N PHE A 174 18.81 13.42 1.81
CA PHE A 174 17.90 13.09 2.91
C PHE A 174 18.23 11.70 3.47
N PRO A 175 18.30 11.51 4.81
CA PRO A 175 18.78 10.26 5.40
C PRO A 175 17.97 9.01 5.01
N ALA A 176 16.67 9.13 4.81
CA ALA A 176 15.83 8.04 4.32
C ALA A 176 15.76 8.10 2.78
N GLU A 177 15.99 6.97 2.11
CA GLU A 177 15.80 6.88 0.66
C GLU A 177 14.30 6.99 0.32
N VAL A 178 13.90 8.02 -0.45
CA VAL A 178 12.55 8.20 -0.96
C VAL A 178 12.53 7.82 -2.43
N LEU A 179 12.04 6.63 -2.72
CA LEU A 179 12.12 6.01 -4.04
C LEU A 179 10.75 5.98 -4.71
N PRO A 180 10.66 6.23 -6.03
CA PRO A 180 9.39 6.07 -6.74
C PRO A 180 9.06 4.60 -6.94
N ALA A 181 7.78 4.24 -6.88
CA ALA A 181 7.25 2.97 -7.35
C ALA A 181 6.41 3.18 -8.61
N TRP A 182 6.62 2.32 -9.60
CA TRP A 182 5.96 2.38 -10.89
C TRP A 182 4.53 1.84 -10.81
N ARG A 183 3.51 2.70 -10.95
CA ARG A 183 2.09 2.31 -10.92
C ARG A 183 1.35 2.66 -12.21
N PRO A 184 1.33 1.78 -13.21
CA PRO A 184 0.73 2.05 -14.51
C PRO A 184 -0.77 1.71 -14.60
N ASP A 185 -1.51 1.72 -13.50
CA ASP A 185 -2.93 1.32 -13.44
C ASP A 185 -3.81 2.11 -14.41
N ALA A 186 -3.49 3.39 -14.64
CA ALA A 186 -4.23 4.21 -15.59
C ALA A 186 -4.02 3.75 -17.04
N ALA A 187 -2.81 3.25 -17.39
CA ALA A 187 -2.54 2.66 -18.70
C ALA A 187 -3.27 1.32 -18.90
N LEU A 188 -3.51 0.57 -17.83
CA LEU A 188 -4.27 -0.69 -17.86
C LEU A 188 -5.79 -0.47 -17.86
N SER A 189 -6.27 0.69 -17.43
CA SER A 189 -7.71 1.00 -17.30
C SER A 189 -8.33 1.46 -18.62
N ILE A 190 -8.17 0.68 -19.69
CA ILE A 190 -8.57 1.05 -21.06
C ILE A 190 -10.08 1.30 -21.23
N GLU A 191 -10.90 0.71 -20.36
CA GLU A 191 -12.36 0.87 -20.37
C GLU A 191 -12.83 2.21 -19.79
N LYS A 192 -11.95 2.99 -19.19
CA LYS A 192 -12.32 4.28 -18.60
C LYS A 192 -12.47 5.36 -19.66
N ALA A 193 -13.48 6.22 -19.47
CA ALA A 193 -13.79 7.30 -20.40
C ALA A 193 -12.65 8.34 -20.56
N ASP A 194 -11.78 8.45 -19.56
CA ASP A 194 -10.62 9.36 -19.56
C ASP A 194 -9.33 8.72 -20.10
N PHE A 195 -9.39 7.50 -20.62
CA PHE A 195 -8.23 6.79 -21.17
C PHE A 195 -7.52 7.55 -22.32
N PRO A 196 -8.24 8.17 -23.30
CA PRO A 196 -7.60 8.97 -24.33
C PRO A 196 -6.83 10.19 -23.77
N GLN A 197 -7.37 10.85 -22.75
CA GLN A 197 -6.73 11.97 -22.07
C GLN A 197 -5.48 11.51 -21.30
N TYR A 198 -5.55 10.33 -20.68
CA TYR A 198 -4.38 9.74 -20.03
C TYR A 198 -3.26 9.43 -21.05
N THR A 199 -3.59 8.85 -22.18
CA THR A 199 -2.63 8.57 -23.26
C THR A 199 -1.98 9.86 -23.77
N ALA A 200 -2.76 10.94 -23.94
CA ALA A 200 -2.24 12.25 -24.30
C ALA A 200 -1.28 12.82 -23.24
N ARG A 201 -1.56 12.62 -21.95
CA ARG A 201 -0.67 13.01 -20.85
C ARG A 201 0.64 12.23 -20.87
N LEU A 202 0.61 10.93 -21.11
CA LEU A 202 1.82 10.10 -21.28
C LEU A 202 2.67 10.58 -22.47
N LYS A 203 2.02 10.85 -23.61
CA LYS A 203 2.67 11.40 -24.81
C LYS A 203 3.35 12.73 -24.49
N ALA A 204 2.69 13.62 -23.78
CA ALA A 204 3.26 14.92 -23.38
C ALA A 204 4.46 14.77 -22.43
N ALA A 205 4.42 13.79 -21.51
CA ALA A 205 5.50 13.55 -20.55
C ALA A 205 6.75 12.93 -21.17
N ASP A 206 6.60 12.20 -22.28
CA ASP A 206 7.70 11.47 -22.94
C ASP A 206 8.17 12.14 -24.25
N GLY A 207 7.28 12.82 -24.97
CA GLY A 207 7.52 13.38 -26.29
C GLY A 207 7.44 12.37 -27.45
N GLY A 208 7.07 11.10 -27.17
CA GLY A 208 6.93 10.04 -28.16
C GLY A 208 5.54 9.94 -28.77
N GLU A 209 5.36 9.05 -29.75
CA GLU A 209 4.07 8.78 -30.38
C GLU A 209 3.36 7.61 -29.69
N ALA A 210 2.05 7.78 -29.46
CA ALA A 210 1.17 6.79 -28.80
C ALA A 210 -0.04 6.43 -29.70
N ASP A 211 0.12 6.55 -31.02
CA ASP A 211 -1.00 6.31 -31.95
C ASP A 211 -1.26 4.81 -32.17
N THR A 212 -0.35 3.95 -31.71
CA THR A 212 -0.47 2.49 -31.73
C THR A 212 -0.12 1.90 -30.36
N ILE A 213 -0.54 0.65 -30.10
CA ILE A 213 -0.15 -0.06 -28.88
C ILE A 213 1.38 -0.21 -28.79
N GLY A 214 2.08 -0.42 -29.90
CA GLY A 214 3.54 -0.44 -29.94
C GLY A 214 4.15 0.90 -29.57
N GLY A 215 3.56 2.01 -30.01
CA GLY A 215 3.94 3.37 -29.62
C GLY A 215 3.77 3.60 -28.12
N LEU A 216 2.60 3.21 -27.55
CA LEU A 216 2.36 3.26 -26.10
C LEU A 216 3.40 2.44 -25.33
N CYS A 217 3.68 1.19 -25.74
CA CYS A 217 4.71 0.36 -25.14
C CYS A 217 6.09 1.02 -25.19
N GLY A 218 6.42 1.70 -26.30
CA GLY A 218 7.64 2.47 -26.45
C GLY A 218 7.75 3.62 -25.45
N ILE A 219 6.68 4.39 -25.26
CA ILE A 219 6.60 5.44 -24.23
C ILE A 219 6.80 4.85 -22.84
N LEU A 220 6.01 3.83 -22.46
CA LEU A 220 6.09 3.20 -21.14
C LEU A 220 7.50 2.68 -20.85
N LYS A 221 8.18 2.10 -21.85
CA LYS A 221 9.56 1.64 -21.72
C LYS A 221 10.53 2.77 -21.39
N ARG A 222 10.48 3.91 -22.11
CA ARG A 222 11.33 5.08 -21.84
C ARG A 222 10.99 5.70 -20.49
N ARG A 223 9.70 5.74 -20.12
CA ARG A 223 9.28 6.19 -18.78
C ARG A 223 9.80 5.28 -17.67
N MET A 224 9.80 3.96 -17.85
CA MET A 224 10.45 3.04 -16.92
C MET A 224 11.96 3.28 -16.82
N ASP A 225 12.65 3.61 -17.91
CA ASP A 225 14.08 3.98 -17.85
C ASP A 225 14.29 5.28 -17.07
N HIS A 226 13.38 6.25 -17.22
CA HIS A 226 13.37 7.46 -16.38
C HIS A 226 13.17 7.15 -14.90
N PHE A 227 12.23 6.27 -14.55
CA PHE A 227 11.99 5.82 -13.16
C PHE A 227 13.20 5.06 -12.61
N ALA A 228 13.80 4.17 -13.39
CA ALA A 228 15.01 3.43 -13.00
C ALA A 228 16.18 4.35 -12.67
N ALA A 229 16.38 5.40 -13.48
CA ALA A 229 17.40 6.44 -13.25
C ALA A 229 17.16 7.25 -11.96
N ASN A 230 15.90 7.28 -11.46
CA ASN A 230 15.52 7.92 -10.20
C ASN A 230 15.34 6.93 -9.04
N GLY A 231 15.95 5.74 -9.12
CA GLY A 231 15.99 4.80 -8.03
C GLY A 231 14.84 3.81 -7.96
N CYS A 232 13.87 3.82 -8.87
CA CYS A 232 12.79 2.83 -8.90
C CYS A 232 13.32 1.39 -8.98
N ARG A 233 12.77 0.50 -8.15
CA ARG A 233 13.15 -0.92 -8.06
C ARG A 233 11.97 -1.87 -8.10
N LEU A 234 10.75 -1.34 -8.15
CA LEU A 234 9.53 -2.13 -8.08
C LEU A 234 8.37 -1.45 -8.79
N SER A 235 7.42 -2.27 -9.19
CA SER A 235 6.10 -1.83 -9.66
C SER A 235 5.03 -2.14 -8.64
N ASP A 236 3.89 -1.48 -8.79
CA ASP A 236 2.68 -1.70 -8.02
C ASP A 236 1.47 -1.71 -8.96
N HIS A 237 0.57 -2.65 -8.77
CA HIS A 237 -0.65 -2.81 -9.55
C HIS A 237 -1.83 -3.10 -8.63
N GLY A 238 -2.90 -2.32 -8.76
CA GLY A 238 -4.16 -2.55 -8.03
C GLY A 238 -5.28 -2.99 -8.99
N MET A 239 -5.77 -4.22 -8.84
CA MET A 239 -6.81 -4.77 -9.71
C MET A 239 -7.80 -5.66 -8.97
N ALA A 240 -9.02 -5.79 -9.51
CA ALA A 240 -10.04 -6.67 -8.92
C ALA A 240 -9.67 -8.14 -9.06
N ASP A 241 -9.10 -8.54 -10.20
CA ASP A 241 -8.60 -9.88 -10.48
C ASP A 241 -7.49 -9.77 -11.54
N ILE A 242 -6.68 -10.82 -11.68
CA ILE A 242 -5.65 -10.89 -12.71
C ILE A 242 -6.30 -11.06 -14.09
N PRO A 243 -6.01 -10.20 -15.08
CA PRO A 243 -6.48 -10.41 -16.44
C PRO A 243 -5.67 -11.52 -17.11
N PHE A 244 -6.36 -12.50 -17.70
CA PHE A 244 -5.71 -13.51 -18.49
C PHE A 244 -6.54 -13.92 -19.71
N ARG A 245 -6.25 -13.30 -20.80
CA ARG A 245 -6.74 -13.59 -22.15
C ARG A 245 -5.61 -13.26 -23.14
N PRO A 246 -4.72 -14.19 -23.47
CA PRO A 246 -3.66 -13.95 -24.44
C PRO A 246 -4.23 -13.53 -25.79
N VAL A 247 -3.67 -12.45 -26.33
CA VAL A 247 -4.01 -11.90 -27.65
C VAL A 247 -2.73 -11.50 -28.36
N THR A 248 -2.79 -11.39 -29.69
CA THR A 248 -1.70 -10.86 -30.51
C THR A 248 -1.60 -9.33 -30.36
N GLU A 249 -0.43 -8.77 -30.71
CA GLU A 249 -0.26 -7.31 -30.74
C GLU A 249 -1.27 -6.63 -31.65
N LYS A 250 -1.59 -7.24 -32.81
CA LYS A 250 -2.59 -6.73 -33.75
C LYS A 250 -4.00 -6.66 -33.12
N GLU A 251 -4.40 -7.67 -32.36
CA GLU A 251 -5.68 -7.68 -31.65
C GLU A 251 -5.68 -6.64 -30.52
N ALA A 252 -4.61 -6.53 -29.75
CA ALA A 252 -4.46 -5.52 -28.71
C ALA A 252 -4.49 -4.10 -29.31
N ASP A 253 -3.85 -3.87 -30.44
CA ASP A 253 -3.87 -2.57 -31.15
C ASP A 253 -5.26 -2.22 -31.64
N ALA A 254 -6.00 -3.17 -32.20
CA ALA A 254 -7.37 -2.93 -32.64
C ALA A 254 -8.29 -2.46 -31.48
N VAL A 255 -8.14 -3.04 -30.27
CA VAL A 255 -8.85 -2.63 -29.05
C VAL A 255 -8.36 -1.25 -28.61
N TYR A 256 -7.06 -1.01 -28.62
CA TYR A 256 -6.46 0.28 -28.26
C TYR A 256 -6.99 1.42 -29.17
N GLN A 257 -7.07 1.19 -30.48
CA GLN A 257 -7.61 2.16 -31.44
C GLN A 257 -9.09 2.49 -31.15
N LYS A 258 -9.90 1.49 -30.80
CA LYS A 258 -11.30 1.70 -30.36
C LYS A 258 -11.36 2.62 -29.14
N ALA A 259 -10.52 2.34 -28.14
CA ALA A 259 -10.48 3.12 -26.90
C ALA A 259 -10.05 4.59 -27.18
N LEU A 260 -9.07 4.83 -28.05
CA LEU A 260 -8.64 6.18 -28.42
C LEU A 260 -9.74 6.99 -29.09
N ARG A 261 -10.65 6.33 -29.82
CA ARG A 261 -11.83 6.98 -30.43
C ARG A 261 -13.00 7.12 -29.45
N GLY A 262 -12.87 6.66 -28.19
CA GLY A 262 -13.94 6.67 -27.21
C GLY A 262 -15.07 5.67 -27.50
N GLU A 263 -14.82 4.64 -28.30
CA GLU A 263 -15.77 3.59 -28.59
C GLU A 263 -15.91 2.63 -27.40
N PRO A 264 -17.12 2.10 -27.15
CA PRO A 264 -17.32 1.13 -26.07
C PRO A 264 -16.56 -0.16 -26.32
N LEU A 265 -15.98 -0.71 -25.26
CA LEU A 265 -15.27 -1.99 -25.27
C LEU A 265 -16.09 -3.05 -24.55
N SER A 266 -16.05 -4.29 -25.03
CA SER A 266 -16.51 -5.43 -24.25
C SER A 266 -15.49 -5.79 -23.16
N ASP A 267 -15.95 -6.46 -22.09
CA ASP A 267 -15.07 -6.96 -21.03
C ASP A 267 -13.96 -7.86 -21.59
N THR A 268 -14.27 -8.66 -22.61
CA THR A 268 -13.34 -9.56 -23.28
C THR A 268 -12.24 -8.81 -24.04
N GLU A 269 -12.59 -7.71 -24.72
CA GLU A 269 -11.62 -6.85 -25.40
C GLU A 269 -10.70 -6.17 -24.37
N ALA A 270 -11.28 -5.60 -23.31
CA ALA A 270 -10.52 -4.96 -22.25
C ALA A 270 -9.56 -5.96 -21.54
N GLU A 271 -10.02 -7.18 -21.26
CA GLU A 271 -9.18 -8.23 -20.66
C GLU A 271 -8.02 -8.61 -21.56
N GLY A 272 -8.24 -8.79 -22.87
CA GLY A 272 -7.18 -9.07 -23.84
C GLY A 272 -6.11 -7.99 -23.88
N TYR A 273 -6.52 -6.73 -23.97
CA TYR A 273 -5.60 -5.59 -23.92
C TYR A 273 -4.80 -5.56 -22.61
N LYS A 274 -5.47 -5.72 -21.46
CA LYS A 274 -4.83 -5.72 -20.13
C LYS A 274 -3.81 -6.86 -20.03
N THR A 275 -4.14 -8.04 -20.51
CA THR A 275 -3.23 -9.20 -20.53
C THR A 275 -1.98 -8.88 -21.36
N PHE A 276 -2.17 -8.35 -22.58
CA PHE A 276 -1.05 -7.98 -23.46
C PHE A 276 -0.13 -6.94 -22.79
N LEU A 277 -0.71 -5.85 -22.28
CA LEU A 277 0.07 -4.79 -21.67
C LEU A 277 0.76 -5.23 -20.38
N LEU A 278 0.09 -5.96 -19.50
CA LEU A 278 0.67 -6.46 -18.25
C LEU A 278 1.80 -7.46 -18.52
N ALA A 279 1.66 -8.30 -19.54
CA ALA A 279 2.73 -9.21 -19.97
C ALA A 279 3.94 -8.45 -20.53
N PHE A 280 3.73 -7.40 -21.32
CA PHE A 280 4.80 -6.51 -21.76
C PHE A 280 5.51 -5.86 -20.57
N LEU A 281 4.77 -5.30 -19.64
CA LEU A 281 5.30 -4.67 -18.43
C LEU A 281 6.09 -5.66 -17.57
N GLY A 282 5.57 -6.87 -17.33
CA GLY A 282 6.24 -7.92 -16.57
C GLY A 282 7.61 -8.27 -17.15
N LYS A 283 7.70 -8.42 -18.49
CA LYS A 283 8.99 -8.64 -19.20
C LYS A 283 9.96 -7.46 -18.98
N GLU A 284 9.47 -6.23 -19.04
CA GLU A 284 10.30 -5.04 -18.84
C GLU A 284 10.74 -4.89 -17.36
N TYR A 285 9.94 -5.37 -16.39
CA TYR A 285 10.34 -5.45 -14.99
C TYR A 285 11.47 -6.47 -14.79
N ALA A 286 11.31 -7.68 -15.34
CA ALA A 286 12.36 -8.71 -15.29
C ALA A 286 13.66 -8.19 -15.88
N ARG A 287 13.62 -7.53 -17.04
CA ARG A 287 14.81 -6.95 -17.71
C ARG A 287 15.54 -5.93 -16.83
N ARG A 288 14.80 -5.17 -16.00
CA ARG A 288 15.36 -4.15 -15.09
C ARG A 288 15.69 -4.71 -13.70
N GLY A 289 15.38 -5.98 -13.42
CA GLY A 289 15.53 -6.58 -12.10
C GLY A 289 14.56 -6.03 -11.05
N TRP A 290 13.45 -5.39 -11.48
CA TRP A 290 12.42 -4.87 -10.62
C TRP A 290 11.57 -5.98 -10.01
N ALA A 291 11.03 -5.74 -8.83
CA ALA A 291 9.96 -6.56 -8.26
C ALA A 291 8.59 -6.10 -8.78
N MET A 292 7.71 -7.04 -9.11
CA MET A 292 6.33 -6.79 -9.49
C MET A 292 5.42 -7.04 -8.29
N GLN A 293 4.65 -6.04 -7.86
CA GLN A 293 3.64 -6.18 -6.83
C GLN A 293 2.24 -6.23 -7.46
N LEU A 294 1.46 -7.25 -7.14
CA LEU A 294 0.09 -7.43 -7.62
C LEU A 294 -0.89 -7.40 -6.44
N HIS A 295 -1.59 -6.28 -6.28
CA HIS A 295 -2.64 -6.09 -5.28
C HIS A 295 -3.99 -6.49 -5.90
N LEU A 296 -4.56 -7.63 -5.46
CA LEU A 296 -5.73 -8.27 -6.04
C LEU A 296 -6.92 -8.26 -5.08
N GLY A 297 -8.11 -8.50 -5.59
CA GLY A 297 -9.31 -8.74 -4.78
C GLY A 297 -9.98 -7.49 -4.24
N VAL A 298 -9.69 -6.30 -4.79
CA VAL A 298 -10.35 -5.04 -4.39
C VAL A 298 -11.63 -4.83 -5.17
N THR A 299 -12.73 -4.54 -4.45
CA THR A 299 -13.95 -4.03 -5.07
C THR A 299 -14.15 -2.55 -4.72
N ARG A 300 -14.10 -1.68 -5.75
CA ARG A 300 -14.06 -0.24 -5.58
C ARG A 300 -15.44 0.41 -5.58
N ASN A 301 -15.63 1.47 -4.77
CA ASN A 301 -16.74 2.44 -4.86
C ASN A 301 -18.14 1.80 -4.84
N ARG A 302 -18.37 0.79 -4.00
CA ARG A 302 -19.62 -0.01 -4.01
C ARG A 302 -20.86 0.73 -3.49
N ASN A 303 -20.69 1.87 -2.86
CA ASN A 303 -21.80 2.76 -2.52
C ASN A 303 -21.90 3.89 -3.55
N SER A 304 -22.71 3.71 -4.59
CA SER A 304 -22.83 4.68 -5.70
C SER A 304 -23.32 6.06 -5.25
N ARG A 305 -24.19 6.13 -4.25
CA ARG A 305 -24.67 7.41 -3.69
C ARG A 305 -23.52 8.17 -2.99
N ALA A 306 -22.74 7.46 -2.18
CA ALA A 306 -21.60 8.05 -1.49
C ALA A 306 -20.48 8.41 -2.47
N PHE A 307 -20.22 7.57 -3.47
CA PHE A 307 -19.26 7.87 -4.54
C PHE A 307 -19.62 9.14 -5.31
N LYS A 308 -20.90 9.31 -5.66
CA LYS A 308 -21.37 10.53 -6.33
C LYS A 308 -21.18 11.80 -5.46
N ALA A 309 -21.32 11.67 -4.14
CA ALA A 309 -21.23 12.80 -3.21
C ALA A 309 -19.81 13.12 -2.78
N LEU A 310 -18.94 12.13 -2.59
CA LEU A 310 -17.64 12.25 -1.92
C LEU A 310 -16.45 11.84 -2.79
N GLY A 311 -16.70 11.17 -3.92
CA GLY A 311 -15.63 10.69 -4.81
C GLY A 311 -15.00 9.36 -4.38
N ALA A 312 -13.89 9.02 -5.03
CA ALA A 312 -13.11 7.82 -4.78
C ALA A 312 -12.29 7.93 -3.47
N ASP A 313 -11.80 6.80 -2.98
CA ASP A 313 -10.90 6.69 -1.82
C ASP A 313 -11.46 7.31 -0.52
N THR A 314 -12.78 7.32 -0.38
CA THR A 314 -13.47 7.89 0.79
C THR A 314 -14.01 6.85 1.77
N GLY A 315 -13.61 5.56 1.61
CA GLY A 315 -13.92 4.49 2.57
C GLY A 315 -15.09 3.59 2.18
N PHE A 316 -15.49 3.56 0.91
CA PHE A 316 -16.59 2.75 0.38
C PHE A 316 -16.13 1.57 -0.50
N ASP A 317 -14.86 1.25 -0.45
CA ASP A 317 -14.29 0.06 -1.04
C ASP A 317 -14.53 -1.17 -0.15
N GLY A 318 -14.36 -2.35 -0.70
CA GLY A 318 -14.60 -3.60 0.01
C GLY A 318 -13.73 -4.75 -0.48
N ILE A 319 -13.82 -5.86 0.24
CA ILE A 319 -13.24 -7.14 -0.16
C ILE A 319 -14.05 -7.66 -1.36
N GLY A 320 -13.33 -8.01 -2.44
CA GLY A 320 -13.89 -8.64 -3.62
C GLY A 320 -14.12 -10.15 -3.46
N GLY A 321 -14.41 -10.82 -4.57
CA GLY A 321 -14.43 -12.28 -4.66
C GLY A 321 -13.03 -12.88 -4.48
N ALA A 322 -12.96 -14.22 -4.49
CA ALA A 322 -11.69 -14.93 -4.56
C ALA A 322 -10.93 -14.58 -5.85
N VAL A 323 -9.61 -14.53 -5.77
CA VAL A 323 -8.74 -14.37 -6.94
C VAL A 323 -8.87 -15.59 -7.84
N SER A 324 -8.89 -15.40 -9.15
CA SER A 324 -8.84 -16.48 -10.12
C SER A 324 -7.44 -17.11 -10.15
N VAL A 325 -7.23 -18.10 -9.29
CA VAL A 325 -5.94 -18.78 -9.13
C VAL A 325 -5.45 -19.40 -10.44
N ASP A 326 -6.35 -19.97 -11.26
CA ASP A 326 -6.00 -20.54 -12.56
C ASP A 326 -5.49 -19.47 -13.54
N LYS A 327 -6.11 -18.28 -13.56
CA LYS A 327 -5.61 -17.16 -14.37
C LYS A 327 -4.26 -16.67 -13.87
N LEU A 328 -4.08 -16.63 -12.54
CA LEU A 328 -2.82 -16.20 -11.94
C LEU A 328 -1.68 -17.19 -12.26
N TYR A 329 -1.91 -18.51 -12.14
CA TYR A 329 -0.97 -19.52 -12.61
C TYR A 329 -0.62 -19.32 -14.08
N SER A 330 -1.63 -19.17 -14.92
CA SER A 330 -1.44 -19.03 -16.37
C SER A 330 -0.67 -17.76 -16.74
N PHE A 331 -0.91 -16.66 -16.04
CA PHE A 331 -0.19 -15.40 -16.26
C PHE A 331 1.28 -15.50 -15.84
N LEU A 332 1.57 -16.07 -14.67
CA LEU A 332 2.93 -16.24 -14.19
C LEU A 332 3.70 -17.26 -15.08
N ASP A 333 3.05 -18.35 -15.46
CA ASP A 333 3.63 -19.36 -16.39
C ASP A 333 3.97 -18.76 -17.74
N MET A 334 3.10 -17.93 -18.31
CA MET A 334 3.38 -17.23 -19.58
C MET A 334 4.65 -16.39 -19.52
N LEU A 335 4.92 -15.75 -18.38
CA LEU A 335 6.15 -14.96 -18.18
C LEU A 335 7.35 -15.88 -17.89
N ASP A 336 7.17 -16.93 -17.09
CA ASP A 336 8.25 -17.84 -16.69
C ASP A 336 8.73 -18.71 -17.84
N ALA A 337 7.83 -19.26 -18.65
CA ALA A 337 8.14 -20.01 -19.86
C ALA A 337 8.94 -19.19 -20.88
N GLY A 338 8.75 -17.87 -20.89
CA GLY A 338 9.56 -16.92 -21.67
C GLY A 338 10.86 -16.49 -20.98
N GLY A 339 11.19 -17.04 -19.81
CA GLY A 339 12.37 -16.64 -19.02
C GLY A 339 12.31 -15.19 -18.50
N ALA A 340 11.12 -14.60 -18.43
CA ALA A 340 10.93 -13.18 -18.14
C ALA A 340 9.98 -12.94 -16.95
N LEU A 341 9.80 -13.92 -16.05
CA LEU A 341 9.07 -13.70 -14.81
C LEU A 341 9.94 -12.86 -13.85
N PRO A 342 9.50 -11.68 -13.42
CA PRO A 342 10.22 -10.89 -12.41
C PRO A 342 10.06 -11.49 -11.01
N LYS A 343 10.82 -10.99 -10.03
CA LYS A 343 10.48 -11.18 -8.62
C LYS A 343 9.06 -10.66 -8.43
N THR A 344 8.18 -11.45 -7.81
CA THR A 344 6.76 -11.09 -7.74
C THR A 344 6.25 -11.21 -6.31
N VAL A 345 5.51 -10.21 -5.85
CA VAL A 345 4.81 -10.22 -4.57
C VAL A 345 3.31 -10.16 -4.84
N LEU A 346 2.59 -11.13 -4.30
CA LEU A 346 1.16 -11.30 -4.49
C LEU A 346 0.42 -10.87 -3.22
N TYR A 347 -0.62 -10.08 -3.38
CA TYR A 347 -1.51 -9.69 -2.28
C TYR A 347 -2.94 -9.99 -2.68
N SER A 348 -3.71 -10.56 -1.78
CA SER A 348 -5.17 -10.60 -1.91
C SER A 348 -5.84 -9.86 -0.77
N LEU A 349 -6.88 -9.10 -1.10
CA LEU A 349 -7.71 -8.50 -0.08
C LEU A 349 -8.68 -9.52 0.54
N ASN A 350 -8.93 -10.64 -0.14
CA ASN A 350 -9.73 -11.74 0.38
C ASN A 350 -8.85 -12.72 1.18
N PRO A 351 -9.00 -12.80 2.52
CA PRO A 351 -8.19 -13.70 3.34
C PRO A 351 -8.40 -15.19 3.02
N GLY A 352 -9.49 -15.55 2.33
CA GLY A 352 -9.72 -16.90 1.84
C GLY A 352 -8.72 -17.38 0.78
N ASP A 353 -7.97 -16.46 0.18
CA ASP A 353 -6.99 -16.77 -0.85
C ASP A 353 -5.60 -17.13 -0.28
N ASN A 354 -5.35 -16.93 1.02
CA ASN A 354 -4.02 -17.10 1.63
C ASN A 354 -3.37 -18.44 1.24
N ALA A 355 -4.02 -19.57 1.51
CA ALA A 355 -3.47 -20.88 1.21
C ALA A 355 -3.22 -21.11 -0.28
N ALA A 356 -4.10 -20.60 -1.15
CA ALA A 356 -3.94 -20.72 -2.59
C ALA A 356 -2.72 -19.93 -3.11
N LEU A 357 -2.50 -18.73 -2.60
CA LEU A 357 -1.33 -17.91 -2.95
C LEU A 357 -0.04 -18.50 -2.39
N ASP A 358 -0.06 -19.05 -1.17
CA ASP A 358 1.11 -19.65 -0.53
C ASP A 358 1.54 -20.97 -1.18
N VAL A 359 0.60 -21.73 -1.77
CA VAL A 359 0.88 -22.93 -2.57
C VAL A 359 1.34 -22.56 -3.98
N LEU A 360 0.77 -21.51 -4.58
CA LEU A 360 1.14 -21.06 -5.92
C LEU A 360 2.57 -20.49 -5.96
N ALA A 361 2.95 -19.71 -4.97
CA ALA A 361 4.22 -18.98 -5.01
C ALA A 361 5.45 -19.89 -5.17
N PRO A 362 5.63 -21.00 -4.43
CA PRO A 362 6.77 -21.91 -4.61
C PRO A 362 6.77 -22.69 -5.94
N ALA A 363 5.66 -22.70 -6.69
CA ALA A 363 5.62 -23.33 -8.00
C ALA A 363 6.48 -22.58 -9.05
N PHE A 364 6.85 -21.32 -8.76
CA PHE A 364 7.70 -20.48 -9.63
C PHE A 364 9.03 -20.14 -8.95
N PRO A 365 9.94 -21.11 -8.79
CA PRO A 365 11.24 -20.87 -8.17
C PRO A 365 12.15 -20.04 -9.07
N GLY A 366 13.19 -19.45 -8.48
CA GLY A 366 14.25 -18.77 -9.21
C GLY A 366 15.61 -19.27 -8.73
N GLU A 367 16.48 -19.72 -9.65
CA GLU A 367 17.82 -20.10 -9.28
C GLU A 367 18.58 -18.92 -8.68
N GLY A 368 19.10 -19.08 -7.46
CA GLY A 368 19.80 -18.02 -6.72
C GLY A 368 18.91 -16.90 -6.19
N VAL A 369 17.58 -16.96 -6.38
CA VAL A 369 16.63 -15.97 -5.88
C VAL A 369 15.71 -16.59 -4.82
N ARG A 370 15.86 -16.14 -3.58
CA ARG A 370 15.02 -16.60 -2.46
C ARG A 370 13.58 -16.17 -2.69
N SER A 371 12.64 -17.12 -2.64
CA SER A 371 11.19 -16.86 -2.82
C SER A 371 10.91 -15.86 -3.94
N LYS A 372 11.31 -16.21 -5.18
CA LYS A 372 11.16 -15.36 -6.38
C LYS A 372 9.73 -14.85 -6.54
N VAL A 373 8.76 -15.73 -6.29
CA VAL A 373 7.36 -15.37 -6.11
C VAL A 373 7.01 -15.61 -4.65
N GLN A 374 6.32 -14.66 -4.01
CA GLN A 374 5.90 -14.81 -2.63
C GLN A 374 4.58 -14.10 -2.36
N HIS A 375 3.82 -14.61 -1.39
CA HIS A 375 2.69 -13.92 -0.80
C HIS A 375 3.21 -12.81 0.09
N GLY A 376 2.68 -11.59 -0.08
CA GLY A 376 3.08 -10.41 0.67
C GLY A 376 2.41 -10.30 2.04
N ALA A 377 2.56 -9.15 2.67
CA ALA A 377 1.96 -8.88 3.97
C ALA A 377 0.42 -8.90 3.94
N ALA A 378 -0.19 -9.24 5.06
CA ALA A 378 -1.62 -9.03 5.26
C ALA A 378 -1.93 -7.54 5.03
N TRP A 379 -2.72 -7.27 4.01
CA TRP A 379 -2.86 -5.94 3.43
C TRP A 379 -4.26 -5.36 3.68
N TRP A 380 -4.36 -4.04 3.86
CA TRP A 380 -5.57 -3.25 4.01
C TRP A 380 -6.52 -3.79 5.08
N PHE A 381 -7.69 -4.39 4.71
CA PHE A 381 -8.66 -4.93 5.69
C PHE A 381 -8.13 -6.13 6.48
N ASN A 382 -7.05 -6.76 6.02
CA ASN A 382 -6.37 -7.84 6.70
C ASN A 382 -5.20 -7.36 7.57
N ASP A 383 -4.84 -6.06 7.50
CA ASP A 383 -3.81 -5.42 8.34
C ASP A 383 -4.32 -5.26 9.78
N ASN A 384 -4.47 -6.38 10.46
CA ASN A 384 -4.91 -6.49 11.84
C ASN A 384 -4.32 -7.77 12.48
N ALA A 385 -4.39 -7.88 13.81
CA ALA A 385 -3.74 -8.98 14.53
C ALA A 385 -4.13 -10.37 14.01
N ARG A 386 -5.43 -10.57 13.76
CA ARG A 386 -5.94 -11.84 13.25
C ARG A 386 -5.46 -12.09 11.81
N GLY A 387 -5.65 -11.12 10.91
CA GLY A 387 -5.28 -11.26 9.50
C GLY A 387 -3.78 -11.48 9.32
N MET A 388 -2.94 -10.77 10.08
CA MET A 388 -1.48 -10.97 10.08
C MET A 388 -1.10 -12.38 10.56
N ARG A 389 -1.69 -12.86 11.66
CA ARG A 389 -1.40 -14.20 12.18
C ARG A 389 -1.85 -15.29 11.22
N GLU A 390 -3.05 -15.18 10.64
CA GLU A 390 -3.58 -16.14 9.67
C GLU A 390 -2.71 -16.19 8.40
N GLN A 391 -2.26 -15.04 7.90
CA GLN A 391 -1.35 -14.98 6.75
C GLN A 391 0.02 -15.57 7.07
N LEU A 392 0.63 -15.21 8.21
CA LEU A 392 1.92 -15.75 8.65
C LEU A 392 1.85 -17.27 8.86
N GLN A 393 0.74 -17.79 9.42
CA GLN A 393 0.54 -19.23 9.62
C GLN A 393 0.49 -19.96 8.27
N SER A 394 -0.33 -19.46 7.34
CA SER A 394 -0.47 -20.05 6.00
C SER A 394 0.87 -20.01 5.25
N TYR A 395 1.57 -18.88 5.29
CA TYR A 395 2.88 -18.72 4.66
C TYR A 395 3.94 -19.68 5.27
N ALA A 396 3.95 -19.83 6.60
CA ALA A 396 4.90 -20.71 7.29
C ALA A 396 4.67 -22.19 6.96
N GLU A 397 3.42 -22.59 6.71
CA GLU A 397 3.04 -23.97 6.37
C GLU A 397 3.39 -24.37 4.93
N GLN A 398 3.41 -23.41 4.00
CA GLN A 398 3.55 -23.68 2.56
C GLN A 398 4.83 -23.09 1.96
N GLY A 399 5.44 -22.11 2.63
CA GLY A 399 6.59 -21.35 2.13
C GLY A 399 7.81 -21.42 3.05
N VAL A 400 8.69 -20.45 2.89
CA VAL A 400 9.92 -20.29 3.70
C VAL A 400 9.80 -19.00 4.48
N LEU A 401 9.31 -19.08 5.73
CA LEU A 401 9.05 -17.90 6.58
C LEU A 401 10.25 -16.96 6.71
N GLY A 402 11.47 -17.49 6.77
CA GLY A 402 12.70 -16.71 6.83
C GLY A 402 13.01 -15.86 5.58
N ASN A 403 12.26 -16.05 4.49
CA ASN A 403 12.37 -15.26 3.25
C ASN A 403 11.23 -14.23 3.11
N PHE A 404 10.30 -14.19 4.07
CA PHE A 404 9.15 -13.30 4.00
C PHE A 404 9.61 -11.83 3.92
N ILE A 405 9.04 -11.07 2.98
CA ILE A 405 9.45 -9.69 2.73
C ILE A 405 9.10 -8.73 3.86
N GLY A 406 8.12 -9.09 4.70
CA GLY A 406 7.69 -8.27 5.84
C GLY A 406 6.55 -7.31 5.54
N MET A 407 6.41 -6.31 6.41
CA MET A 407 5.31 -5.34 6.45
C MET A 407 5.53 -4.17 5.49
N LEU A 408 4.44 -3.65 4.96
CA LEU A 408 4.31 -2.35 4.30
C LEU A 408 3.19 -1.54 4.99
N THR A 409 3.19 -0.21 4.88
CA THR A 409 2.13 0.59 5.53
C THR A 409 0.90 0.80 4.67
N ASP A 410 1.04 0.88 3.38
CA ASP A 410 -0.04 1.31 2.46
C ASP A 410 -0.76 2.58 2.96
N SER A 411 0.00 3.54 3.49
CA SER A 411 -0.56 4.67 4.24
C SER A 411 -0.24 6.03 3.64
N ARG A 412 -1.14 6.97 3.92
CA ARG A 412 -1.00 8.41 3.62
C ARG A 412 -0.59 9.24 4.85
N SER A 413 -0.39 8.61 6.02
CA SER A 413 -0.07 9.31 7.28
C SER A 413 1.36 9.05 7.73
N PHE A 414 2.09 10.11 8.07
CA PHE A 414 3.45 10.04 8.61
C PHE A 414 3.55 9.39 10.00
N LEU A 415 2.44 9.22 10.72
CA LEU A 415 2.38 8.48 11.99
C LEU A 415 2.21 6.96 11.79
N SER A 416 1.89 6.52 10.59
CA SER A 416 1.55 5.10 10.31
C SER A 416 2.72 4.13 10.43
N TYR A 417 3.96 4.61 10.55
CA TYR A 417 5.11 3.73 10.81
C TYR A 417 5.00 2.98 12.15
N ALA A 418 4.14 3.43 13.08
CA ALA A 418 3.75 2.64 14.25
C ALA A 418 3.15 1.26 13.89
N ARG A 419 2.63 1.08 12.67
CA ARG A 419 2.15 -0.22 12.17
C ARG A 419 3.30 -1.22 11.98
N HIS A 420 4.52 -0.78 11.67
CA HIS A 420 5.69 -1.65 11.64
C HIS A 420 6.00 -2.21 13.04
N ASP A 421 5.87 -1.40 14.10
CA ASP A 421 6.01 -1.88 15.47
C ASP A 421 4.90 -2.89 15.83
N TYR A 422 3.67 -2.60 15.43
CA TYR A 422 2.54 -3.52 15.60
C TYR A 422 2.78 -4.87 14.94
N PHE A 423 3.20 -4.86 13.67
CA PHE A 423 3.55 -6.08 12.94
C PHE A 423 4.72 -6.84 13.59
N ARG A 424 5.78 -6.14 13.97
CA ARG A 424 6.96 -6.74 14.61
C ARG A 424 6.59 -7.47 15.91
N ARG A 425 5.69 -6.91 16.70
CA ARG A 425 5.17 -7.55 17.91
C ARG A 425 4.41 -8.82 17.57
N ILE A 426 3.53 -8.78 16.58
CA ILE A 426 2.75 -9.95 16.13
C ILE A 426 3.69 -11.03 15.58
N LEU A 427 4.68 -10.65 14.76
CA LEU A 427 5.64 -11.60 14.21
C LEU A 427 6.49 -12.25 15.30
N CYS A 428 7.01 -11.47 16.24
CA CYS A 428 7.81 -11.99 17.36
C CYS A 428 6.97 -12.90 18.26
N ASP A 429 5.71 -12.56 18.48
CA ASP A 429 4.77 -13.38 19.25
C ASP A 429 4.47 -14.71 18.54
N PHE A 430 4.23 -14.65 17.24
CA PHE A 430 4.01 -15.82 16.39
C PHE A 430 5.22 -16.78 16.39
N ILE A 431 6.43 -16.24 16.19
CA ILE A 431 7.66 -17.04 16.21
C ILE A 431 7.94 -17.57 17.62
N GLY A 432 7.72 -16.75 18.65
CA GLY A 432 7.91 -17.16 20.05
C GLY A 432 7.00 -18.32 20.44
N GLU A 433 5.74 -18.27 20.04
CA GLU A 433 4.79 -19.36 20.25
C GLU A 433 5.24 -20.66 19.56
N MET A 434 5.74 -20.58 18.33
CA MET A 434 6.24 -21.77 17.62
C MET A 434 7.52 -22.31 18.23
N ALA A 435 8.40 -21.46 18.73
CA ALA A 435 9.68 -21.89 19.32
C ALA A 435 9.54 -22.50 20.73
N GLU A 436 8.44 -22.21 21.46
CA GLU A 436 8.18 -22.72 22.79
C GLU A 436 7.30 -24.00 22.79
N LYS A 437 6.72 -24.39 21.64
CA LYS A 437 6.00 -25.67 21.42
C LYS A 437 6.93 -26.81 21.03
#